data_d933b0b690a8d596afda780fc7a318ad
#
_entry.id   d933b0b690a8d596afda780fc7a318ad
#
_cell.length_a   1.000
_cell.length_b   1.000
_cell.length_c   1.000
_cell.angle_alpha   90.00
_cell.angle_beta   90.00
_cell.angle_gamma   90.00
#
_symmetry.space_group_name_H-M   'P 1'
#
loop_
_entity.id
_entity.type
_entity.pdbx_description
1 polymer ?
#
loop_
_entity_poly.entity_id
_entity_poly.type
_entity_poly.pdbx_seq_one_letter_code
_entity_poly.pdbx_strand_id
1 'polypeptide(L)'
;MADKEHTLAVFLDFENLAIGFEKSRSRAKFQIDLVLERLVEKGKIVVKKAYCDWSRFSEQKQELHNAAFEIIDIPKRSQTGKNSADIRMCVDAMDLCYNKSHINIFALVSGDSDFSPLVSKLKENGKYVIGLATKDSASALLIENCDEFIFYDDLAGGVSKPPRLTAKIPKESRPAFQLLIDTVNALMRENVDVLYSSLVKQTMKRKDPAFTESRYGFRTFSELLESAEKHGLIGLREDSRSGTYVVTGFGHPKR
;
A
#
# COMPACT_ATOMS: atom_id res chain seq x y z
N MET A 1 -12.05 -13.40 -18.44
CA MET A 1 -11.36 -14.10 -17.33
C MET A 1 -11.50 -13.19 -16.14
N ALA A 2 -12.03 -13.67 -15.00
CA ALA A 2 -12.10 -12.86 -13.79
C ALA A 2 -10.67 -12.48 -13.38
N ASP A 3 -10.42 -11.19 -13.21
CA ASP A 3 -9.15 -10.66 -12.73
C ASP A 3 -8.88 -11.32 -11.37
N LYS A 4 -7.83 -12.12 -11.29
CA LYS A 4 -7.51 -12.88 -10.08
C LYS A 4 -7.10 -11.86 -9.02
N GLU A 5 -7.92 -11.69 -7.99
CA GLU A 5 -7.64 -10.75 -6.91
C GLU A 5 -6.27 -11.06 -6.30
N HIS A 6 -5.36 -10.10 -6.33
CA HIS A 6 -4.04 -10.25 -5.72
C HIS A 6 -4.14 -10.26 -4.21
N THR A 7 -3.42 -11.19 -3.59
CA THR A 7 -3.43 -11.39 -2.14
C THR A 7 -2.02 -11.22 -1.59
N LEU A 8 -1.88 -10.34 -0.58
CA LEU A 8 -0.58 -9.91 -0.04
C LEU A 8 -0.31 -10.44 1.36
N ALA A 9 0.97 -10.79 1.61
CA ALA A 9 1.55 -10.90 2.94
C ALA A 9 2.57 -9.78 3.16
N VAL A 10 2.49 -9.10 4.30
CA VAL A 10 3.38 -7.99 4.67
C VAL A 10 4.26 -8.42 5.82
N PHE A 11 5.57 -8.27 5.65
CA PHE A 11 6.62 -8.56 6.62
C PHE A 11 7.37 -7.28 6.93
N LEU A 12 7.34 -6.84 8.16
CA LEU A 12 7.92 -5.59 8.62
C LEU A 12 9.12 -5.86 9.55
N ASP A 13 10.31 -5.55 9.09
CA ASP A 13 11.50 -5.44 9.91
C ASP A 13 11.56 -4.03 10.51
N PHE A 14 11.05 -3.90 11.74
CA PHE A 14 10.91 -2.59 12.36
C PHE A 14 12.25 -1.99 12.79
N GLU A 15 13.25 -2.80 13.18
CA GLU A 15 14.57 -2.27 13.55
C GLU A 15 15.26 -1.57 12.38
N ASN A 16 15.25 -2.17 11.19
CA ASN A 16 15.85 -1.59 10.00
C ASN A 16 15.19 -0.26 9.64
N LEU A 17 13.85 -0.22 9.70
CA LEU A 17 13.11 1.02 9.49
C LEU A 17 13.45 2.10 10.51
N ALA A 18 13.47 1.77 11.80
CA ALA A 18 13.78 2.72 12.87
C ALA A 18 15.17 3.34 12.66
N ILE A 19 16.17 2.53 12.31
CA ILE A 19 17.52 3.01 11.95
C ILE A 19 17.48 3.94 10.73
N GLY A 20 16.70 3.62 9.72
CA GLY A 20 16.51 4.46 8.53
C GLY A 20 15.93 5.82 8.88
N PHE A 21 14.93 5.87 9.76
CA PHE A 21 14.34 7.11 10.24
C PHE A 21 15.27 7.93 11.13
N GLU A 22 16.08 7.29 11.97
CA GLU A 22 17.10 7.99 12.79
C GLU A 22 18.18 8.65 11.92
N LYS A 23 18.55 8.05 10.80
CA LYS A 23 19.53 8.58 9.85
C LYS A 23 18.95 9.67 8.95
N SER A 24 17.64 9.59 8.65
CA SER A 24 16.96 10.58 7.84
C SER A 24 16.94 11.94 8.53
N ARG A 25 17.28 13.01 7.80
CA ARG A 25 17.14 14.39 8.27
C ARG A 25 15.68 14.81 8.46
N SER A 26 14.74 14.00 8.01
CA SER A 26 13.32 14.21 8.23
C SER A 26 12.95 13.81 9.65
N ARG A 27 12.44 14.79 10.45
CA ARG A 27 11.86 14.54 11.78
C ARG A 27 10.46 13.89 11.71
N ALA A 28 10.05 13.40 10.56
CA ALA A 28 8.75 12.75 10.38
C ALA A 28 8.75 11.38 11.11
N LYS A 29 7.72 11.15 11.93
CA LYS A 29 7.49 9.82 12.50
C LYS A 29 7.06 8.85 11.41
N PHE A 30 7.48 7.58 11.54
CA PHE A 30 6.95 6.51 10.70
C PHE A 30 5.42 6.40 10.86
N GLN A 31 4.72 6.32 9.75
CA GLN A 31 3.28 6.17 9.70
C GLN A 31 2.95 4.90 8.92
N ILE A 32 2.56 3.85 9.65
CA ILE A 32 2.24 2.55 9.04
C ILE A 32 1.07 2.64 8.06
N ASP A 33 0.14 3.57 8.30
CA ASP A 33 -1.04 3.75 7.46
C ASP A 33 -0.67 4.10 6.01
N LEU A 34 0.38 4.92 5.79
CA LEU A 34 0.87 5.25 4.44
C LEU A 34 1.36 4.00 3.70
N VAL A 35 2.04 3.10 4.41
CA VAL A 35 2.52 1.83 3.85
C VAL A 35 1.35 0.93 3.49
N LEU A 36 0.38 0.79 4.41
CA LEU A 36 -0.79 -0.06 4.21
C LEU A 36 -1.69 0.47 3.09
N GLU A 37 -1.93 1.78 3.04
CA GLU A 37 -2.67 2.41 1.93
C GLU A 37 -2.03 2.09 0.58
N ARG A 38 -0.71 2.20 0.49
CA ARG A 38 0.03 1.90 -0.73
C ARG A 38 -0.07 0.41 -1.12
N LEU A 39 0.06 -0.49 -0.16
CA LEU A 39 0.01 -1.93 -0.40
C LEU A 39 -1.42 -2.43 -0.72
N VAL A 40 -2.46 -1.83 -0.14
CA VAL A 40 -3.87 -2.14 -0.46
C VAL A 40 -4.21 -1.83 -1.93
N GLU A 41 -3.54 -0.87 -2.53
CA GLU A 41 -3.66 -0.58 -3.97
C GLU A 41 -3.22 -1.76 -4.84
N LYS A 42 -2.22 -2.53 -4.39
CA LYS A 42 -1.68 -3.70 -5.09
C LYS A 42 -2.55 -4.94 -4.95
N GLY A 43 -3.33 -5.05 -3.87
CA GLY A 43 -4.20 -6.19 -3.63
C GLY A 43 -4.72 -6.26 -2.19
N LYS A 44 -5.37 -7.38 -1.86
CA LYS A 44 -5.92 -7.64 -0.53
C LYS A 44 -4.82 -8.10 0.43
N ILE A 45 -4.59 -7.34 1.50
CA ILE A 45 -3.65 -7.75 2.55
C ILE A 45 -4.32 -8.78 3.45
N VAL A 46 -3.74 -9.97 3.57
CA VAL A 46 -4.29 -11.09 4.37
C VAL A 46 -3.38 -11.49 5.54
N VAL A 47 -2.09 -11.14 5.48
CA VAL A 47 -1.11 -11.37 6.55
C VAL A 47 -0.33 -10.10 6.78
N LYS A 48 -0.14 -9.74 8.05
CA LYS A 48 0.69 -8.62 8.49
C LYS A 48 1.51 -9.07 9.70
N LYS A 49 2.83 -9.12 9.59
CA LYS A 49 3.75 -9.54 10.65
C LYS A 49 4.83 -8.49 10.84
N ALA A 50 5.14 -8.15 12.10
CA ALA A 50 6.17 -7.18 12.45
C ALA A 50 7.17 -7.78 13.44
N TYR A 51 8.45 -7.66 13.13
CA TYR A 51 9.58 -8.27 13.85
C TYR A 51 10.45 -7.19 14.46
N CYS A 52 10.74 -7.29 15.74
CA CYS A 52 11.61 -6.35 16.46
C CYS A 52 11.91 -6.85 17.88
N ASP A 53 12.94 -6.31 18.52
CA ASP A 53 13.01 -6.23 19.98
C ASP A 53 12.14 -5.04 20.43
N TRP A 54 10.91 -5.34 20.84
CA TRP A 54 9.90 -4.33 21.17
C TRP A 54 10.13 -3.65 22.52
N SER A 55 11.14 -4.05 23.28
CA SER A 55 11.45 -3.43 24.57
C SER A 55 11.71 -1.91 24.48
N ARG A 56 12.19 -1.45 23.31
CA ARG A 56 12.56 -0.07 23.02
C ARG A 56 11.50 0.72 22.25
N PHE A 57 10.46 0.07 21.74
CA PHE A 57 9.50 0.61 20.77
C PHE A 57 8.04 0.38 21.20
N SER A 58 7.73 0.67 22.47
CA SER A 58 6.39 0.40 23.03
C SER A 58 5.26 1.16 22.35
N GLU A 59 5.48 2.44 21.96
CA GLU A 59 4.47 3.25 21.25
C GLU A 59 4.20 2.66 19.87
N GLN A 60 5.25 2.36 19.10
CA GLN A 60 5.13 1.82 17.75
C GLN A 60 4.55 0.40 17.76
N LYS A 61 4.86 -0.41 18.79
CA LYS A 61 4.23 -1.70 19.02
C LYS A 61 2.70 -1.57 19.11
N GLN A 62 2.23 -0.57 19.87
CA GLN A 62 0.80 -0.31 20.00
C GLN A 62 0.17 0.17 18.69
N GLU A 63 0.84 1.05 17.95
CA GLU A 63 0.37 1.52 16.63
C GLU A 63 0.22 0.35 15.65
N LEU A 64 1.22 -0.53 15.57
CA LEU A 64 1.19 -1.71 14.71
C LEU A 64 0.12 -2.73 15.14
N HIS A 65 -0.07 -2.90 16.45
CA HIS A 65 -1.15 -3.75 16.97
C HIS A 65 -2.53 -3.21 16.57
N ASN A 66 -2.73 -1.89 16.67
CA ASN A 66 -3.97 -1.24 16.23
C ASN A 66 -4.20 -1.38 14.72
N ALA A 67 -3.11 -1.42 13.93
CA ALA A 67 -3.14 -1.71 12.50
C ALA A 67 -3.28 -3.22 12.19
N ALA A 68 -3.55 -4.05 13.20
CA ALA A 68 -3.73 -5.50 13.14
C ALA A 68 -2.49 -6.26 12.59
N PHE A 69 -1.29 -5.84 12.99
CA PHE A 69 -0.09 -6.65 12.80
C PHE A 69 0.01 -7.73 13.89
N GLU A 70 0.42 -8.92 13.50
CA GLU A 70 0.96 -9.92 14.41
C GLU A 70 2.35 -9.44 14.87
N ILE A 71 2.47 -9.19 16.18
CA ILE A 71 3.70 -8.67 16.79
C ILE A 71 4.59 -9.82 17.21
N ILE A 72 5.75 -9.94 16.59
CA ILE A 72 6.73 -10.99 16.89
C ILE A 72 7.87 -10.35 17.66
N ASP A 73 7.93 -10.70 18.96
CA ASP A 73 8.93 -10.17 19.86
C ASP A 73 10.19 -11.04 19.84
N ILE A 74 11.32 -10.42 19.53
CA ILE A 74 12.61 -11.11 19.44
C ILE A 74 13.62 -10.37 20.34
N PRO A 75 13.66 -10.71 21.64
CA PRO A 75 14.57 -10.05 22.58
C PRO A 75 16.04 -10.25 22.18
N LYS A 76 16.81 -9.19 22.17
CA LYS A 76 18.27 -9.27 21.96
C LYS A 76 18.95 -10.01 23.10
N ARG A 77 19.28 -11.28 22.88
CA ARG A 77 20.12 -12.07 23.77
C ARG A 77 21.58 -11.90 23.35
N SER A 78 22.33 -11.01 23.99
CA SER A 78 23.79 -10.80 23.83
C SER A 78 24.27 -10.57 22.37
N GLN A 79 25.58 -10.29 22.20
CA GLN A 79 26.19 -9.91 20.92
C GLN A 79 26.09 -10.94 19.77
N THR A 80 25.66 -12.17 20.05
CA THR A 80 25.52 -13.27 19.07
C THR A 80 24.16 -13.36 18.40
N GLY A 81 23.18 -12.53 18.79
CA GLY A 81 21.79 -12.61 18.31
C GLY A 81 21.34 -11.53 17.31
N LYS A 82 22.28 -10.86 16.62
CA LYS A 82 21.94 -9.71 15.76
C LYS A 82 20.96 -10.02 14.62
N ASN A 83 20.97 -11.24 14.09
CA ASN A 83 20.17 -11.63 12.91
C ASN A 83 18.98 -12.54 13.27
N SER A 84 18.59 -12.65 14.55
CA SER A 84 17.50 -13.55 14.95
C SER A 84 16.15 -13.12 14.39
N ALA A 85 15.91 -11.81 14.26
CA ALA A 85 14.69 -11.26 13.68
C ALA A 85 14.62 -11.56 12.16
N ASP A 86 15.72 -11.35 11.47
CA ASP A 86 15.83 -11.57 10.02
C ASP A 86 15.61 -13.04 9.67
N ILE A 87 16.26 -13.95 10.41
CA ILE A 87 16.09 -15.39 10.24
C ILE A 87 14.64 -15.80 10.50
N ARG A 88 14.02 -15.28 11.56
CA ARG A 88 12.63 -15.58 11.87
C ARG A 88 11.68 -15.08 10.78
N MET A 89 11.91 -13.88 10.28
CA MET A 89 11.13 -13.31 9.18
C MET A 89 11.27 -14.15 7.89
N CYS A 90 12.51 -14.57 7.58
CA CYS A 90 12.77 -15.46 6.43
C CYS A 90 12.02 -16.79 6.56
N VAL A 91 12.06 -17.43 7.74
CA VAL A 91 11.37 -18.70 7.98
C VAL A 91 9.85 -18.54 7.83
N ASP A 92 9.27 -17.52 8.46
CA ASP A 92 7.83 -17.25 8.38
C ASP A 92 7.38 -16.93 6.95
N ALA A 93 8.19 -16.17 6.18
CA ALA A 93 7.89 -15.85 4.80
C ALA A 93 7.92 -17.11 3.92
N MET A 94 8.92 -17.97 4.09
CA MET A 94 9.02 -19.22 3.35
C MET A 94 7.93 -20.22 3.73
N ASP A 95 7.56 -20.30 5.02
CA ASP A 95 6.43 -21.12 5.46
C ASP A 95 5.12 -20.70 4.77
N LEU A 96 4.82 -19.41 4.75
CA LEU A 96 3.65 -18.89 4.03
C LEU A 96 3.74 -19.11 2.52
N CYS A 97 4.92 -18.98 1.93
CA CYS A 97 5.13 -19.20 0.50
C CYS A 97 4.72 -20.63 0.07
N TYR A 98 5.08 -21.63 0.86
CA TYR A 98 4.77 -23.03 0.57
C TYR A 98 3.36 -23.45 1.00
N ASN A 99 2.90 -22.99 2.16
CA ASN A 99 1.64 -23.45 2.76
C ASN A 99 0.40 -22.66 2.31
N LYS A 100 0.57 -21.46 1.72
CA LYS A 100 -0.53 -20.56 1.34
C LYS A 100 -0.45 -20.17 -0.13
N SER A 101 -0.84 -21.07 -1.01
CA SER A 101 -0.75 -20.86 -2.47
C SER A 101 -1.53 -19.66 -2.98
N HIS A 102 -2.59 -19.22 -2.26
CA HIS A 102 -3.38 -18.06 -2.60
C HIS A 102 -2.65 -16.73 -2.36
N ILE A 103 -1.60 -16.70 -1.54
CA ILE A 103 -0.75 -15.52 -1.37
C ILE A 103 0.22 -15.46 -2.54
N ASN A 104 0.07 -14.43 -3.37
CA ASN A 104 0.87 -14.27 -4.59
C ASN A 104 1.80 -13.05 -4.55
N ILE A 105 1.61 -12.13 -3.60
CA ILE A 105 2.49 -10.97 -3.39
C ILE A 105 3.06 -10.99 -1.98
N PHE A 106 4.37 -10.77 -1.88
CA PHE A 106 5.12 -10.65 -0.62
C PHE A 106 5.71 -9.25 -0.53
N ALA A 107 5.27 -8.46 0.45
CA ALA A 107 5.81 -7.14 0.72
C ALA A 107 6.81 -7.22 1.88
N LEU A 108 8.07 -6.92 1.60
CA LEU A 108 9.16 -6.88 2.56
C LEU A 108 9.47 -5.42 2.91
N VAL A 109 9.11 -5.02 4.12
CA VAL A 109 9.35 -3.65 4.59
C VAL A 109 10.65 -3.64 5.38
N SER A 110 11.76 -3.60 4.66
CA SER A 110 13.14 -3.51 5.12
C SER A 110 14.05 -3.06 3.98
N GLY A 111 15.14 -2.39 4.29
CA GLY A 111 16.19 -2.00 3.33
C GLY A 111 17.40 -2.93 3.35
N ASP A 112 17.40 -3.99 4.15
CA ASP A 112 18.56 -4.83 4.39
C ASP A 112 18.84 -5.79 3.22
N SER A 113 20.09 -5.77 2.76
CA SER A 113 20.59 -6.69 1.70
C SER A 113 20.50 -8.16 2.10
N ASP A 114 20.50 -8.49 3.38
CA ASP A 114 20.47 -9.85 3.88
C ASP A 114 19.17 -10.57 3.52
N PHE A 115 18.12 -9.84 3.13
CA PHE A 115 16.88 -10.39 2.59
C PHE A 115 16.93 -10.71 1.08
N SER A 116 17.99 -10.35 0.36
CA SER A 116 18.09 -10.66 -1.09
C SER A 116 17.97 -12.14 -1.42
N PRO A 117 18.52 -13.09 -0.62
CA PRO A 117 18.30 -14.52 -0.85
C PRO A 117 16.84 -14.95 -0.65
N LEU A 118 16.11 -14.34 0.30
CA LEU A 118 14.69 -14.58 0.50
C LEU A 118 13.89 -14.12 -0.72
N VAL A 119 14.17 -12.90 -1.23
CA VAL A 119 13.53 -12.36 -2.43
C VAL A 119 13.70 -13.33 -3.62
N SER A 120 14.94 -13.74 -3.87
CA SER A 120 15.23 -14.70 -4.95
C SER A 120 14.43 -16.00 -4.80
N LYS A 121 14.35 -16.54 -3.57
CA LYS A 121 13.63 -17.78 -3.30
C LYS A 121 12.12 -17.64 -3.44
N LEU A 122 11.54 -16.51 -3.04
CA LEU A 122 10.13 -16.22 -3.26
C LEU A 122 9.81 -16.13 -4.77
N LYS A 123 10.65 -15.46 -5.55
CA LYS A 123 10.50 -15.33 -7.01
C LYS A 123 10.64 -16.68 -7.73
N GLU A 124 11.58 -17.54 -7.31
CA GLU A 124 11.67 -18.93 -7.80
C GLU A 124 10.37 -19.71 -7.60
N ASN A 125 9.60 -19.39 -6.56
CA ASN A 125 8.29 -19.97 -6.26
C ASN A 125 7.12 -19.21 -6.91
N GLY A 126 7.39 -18.36 -7.89
CA GLY A 126 6.38 -17.62 -8.65
C GLY A 126 5.65 -16.55 -7.85
N LYS A 127 6.26 -16.03 -6.77
CA LYS A 127 5.71 -14.94 -5.99
C LYS A 127 6.23 -13.60 -6.50
N TYR A 128 5.37 -12.57 -6.49
CA TYR A 128 5.75 -11.20 -6.77
C TYR A 128 6.26 -10.54 -5.48
N VAL A 129 7.42 -9.90 -5.51
CA VAL A 129 8.04 -9.35 -4.32
C VAL A 129 8.14 -7.84 -4.42
N ILE A 130 7.54 -7.16 -3.44
CA ILE A 130 7.61 -5.71 -3.27
C ILE A 130 8.56 -5.41 -2.11
N GLY A 131 9.65 -4.67 -2.37
CA GLY A 131 10.50 -4.08 -1.34
C GLY A 131 9.97 -2.71 -0.93
N LEU A 132 10.10 -2.34 0.36
CA LEU A 132 9.76 -1.02 0.84
C LEU A 132 10.73 -0.59 1.94
N ALA A 133 11.38 0.57 1.76
CA ALA A 133 12.30 1.13 2.74
C ALA A 133 12.41 2.66 2.59
N THR A 134 13.13 3.33 3.50
CA THR A 134 13.55 4.72 3.30
C THR A 134 14.69 4.77 2.27
N LYS A 135 14.86 5.91 1.58
CA LYS A 135 15.98 6.10 0.63
C LYS A 135 17.34 5.91 1.29
N ASP A 136 17.45 6.27 2.56
CA ASP A 136 18.70 6.20 3.33
C ASP A 136 19.02 4.78 3.85
N SER A 137 18.02 3.88 3.94
CA SER A 137 18.22 2.50 4.43
C SER A 137 18.18 1.45 3.32
N ALA A 138 17.67 1.78 2.13
CA ALA A 138 17.52 0.83 1.05
C ALA A 138 18.88 0.43 0.44
N SER A 139 19.20 -0.86 0.45
CA SER A 139 20.39 -1.38 -0.25
C SER A 139 20.14 -1.54 -1.74
N ALA A 140 21.14 -1.20 -2.57
CA ALA A 140 21.04 -1.37 -4.03
C ALA A 140 20.77 -2.84 -4.40
N LEU A 141 21.37 -3.78 -3.70
CA LEU A 141 21.22 -5.21 -3.96
C LEU A 141 19.76 -5.67 -3.72
N LEU A 142 19.10 -5.18 -2.67
CA LEU A 142 17.71 -5.53 -2.39
C LEU A 142 16.77 -4.92 -3.44
N ILE A 143 17.01 -3.65 -3.80
CA ILE A 143 16.24 -2.95 -4.84
C ILE A 143 16.25 -3.72 -6.16
N GLU A 144 17.43 -4.11 -6.63
CA GLU A 144 17.60 -4.81 -7.91
C GLU A 144 16.96 -6.21 -7.93
N ASN A 145 16.86 -6.86 -6.78
CA ASN A 145 16.27 -8.20 -6.70
C ASN A 145 14.74 -8.19 -6.64
N CYS A 146 14.10 -7.14 -6.11
CA CYS A 146 12.65 -7.04 -6.02
C CYS A 146 12.00 -6.86 -7.41
N ASP A 147 10.74 -7.28 -7.55
CA ASP A 147 9.95 -6.98 -8.76
C ASP A 147 9.47 -5.53 -8.77
N GLU A 148 9.26 -4.95 -7.58
CA GLU A 148 8.94 -3.54 -7.37
C GLU A 148 9.61 -3.06 -6.08
N PHE A 149 10.04 -1.79 -6.07
CA PHE A 149 10.57 -1.16 -4.87
C PHE A 149 9.90 0.18 -4.61
N ILE A 150 9.41 0.38 -3.39
CA ILE A 150 8.70 1.58 -2.96
C ILE A 150 9.56 2.31 -1.94
N PHE A 151 9.86 3.58 -2.20
CA PHE A 151 10.52 4.41 -1.21
C PHE A 151 9.49 5.06 -0.29
N TYR A 152 9.63 4.85 1.02
CA TYR A 152 8.76 5.46 2.02
C TYR A 152 8.72 6.99 1.92
N ASP A 153 9.86 7.60 1.61
CA ASP A 153 10.01 9.04 1.44
C ASP A 153 9.05 9.60 0.37
N ASP A 154 8.80 8.82 -0.67
CA ASP A 154 7.90 9.21 -1.76
C ASP A 154 6.43 9.09 -1.34
N LEU A 155 6.10 8.21 -0.38
CA LEU A 155 4.77 8.13 0.22
C LEU A 155 4.48 9.35 1.10
N ALA A 156 5.46 9.76 1.90
CA ALA A 156 5.34 10.90 2.80
C ALA A 156 5.39 12.26 2.07
N GLY A 157 6.11 12.33 0.93
CA GLY A 157 6.35 13.57 0.18
C GLY A 157 5.24 14.03 -0.77
N GLY A 158 4.23 13.20 -1.06
CA GLY A 158 3.05 13.52 -1.89
C GLY A 158 3.38 13.97 -3.32
N VAL A 159 3.40 13.06 -4.28
CA VAL A 159 3.45 13.40 -5.72
C VAL A 159 2.07 13.91 -6.13
N SER A 160 2.02 15.11 -6.73
CA SER A 160 0.81 15.79 -7.24
C SER A 160 -0.25 16.08 -6.17
N LYS A 161 -0.46 17.38 -5.86
CA LYS A 161 -1.53 17.78 -4.93
C LYS A 161 -2.88 17.41 -5.53
N PRO A 162 -3.61 16.44 -4.95
CA PRO A 162 -4.96 16.13 -5.42
C PRO A 162 -5.86 17.37 -5.29
N PRO A 163 -6.92 17.48 -6.09
CA PRO A 163 -7.85 18.59 -6.01
C PRO A 163 -8.44 18.69 -4.61
N ARG A 164 -8.46 19.90 -4.06
CA ARG A 164 -9.08 20.13 -2.74
C ARG A 164 -10.59 20.15 -2.88
N LEU A 165 -11.29 19.48 -1.97
CA LEU A 165 -12.73 19.54 -1.88
C LEU A 165 -13.18 20.99 -1.57
N THR A 166 -13.99 21.55 -2.46
CA THR A 166 -14.51 22.92 -2.29
C THR A 166 -15.69 22.95 -1.32
N ALA A 167 -15.99 24.14 -0.76
CA ALA A 167 -17.13 24.33 0.15
C ALA A 167 -18.50 24.04 -0.51
N LYS A 168 -18.57 24.01 -1.84
CA LYS A 168 -19.80 23.76 -2.61
C LYS A 168 -20.25 22.28 -2.60
N ILE A 169 -19.40 21.36 -2.14
CA ILE A 169 -19.70 19.93 -2.08
C ILE A 169 -20.53 19.63 -0.81
N PRO A 170 -21.68 18.91 -0.93
CA PRO A 170 -22.46 18.48 0.23
C PRO A 170 -21.61 17.74 1.26
N LYS A 171 -21.84 18.03 2.56
CA LYS A 171 -21.04 17.41 3.63
C LYS A 171 -21.10 15.89 3.62
N GLU A 172 -22.25 15.33 3.27
CA GLU A 172 -22.50 13.88 3.23
C GLU A 172 -21.66 13.17 2.15
N SER A 173 -21.44 13.81 1.00
CA SER A 173 -20.70 13.23 -0.13
C SER A 173 -19.19 13.43 -0.04
N ARG A 174 -18.71 14.32 0.84
CA ARG A 174 -17.27 14.65 0.96
C ARG A 174 -16.38 13.44 1.24
N PRO A 175 -16.73 12.53 2.18
CA PRO A 175 -15.88 11.37 2.44
C PRO A 175 -15.75 10.44 1.21
N ALA A 176 -16.83 10.26 0.44
CA ALA A 176 -16.80 9.46 -0.78
C ALA A 176 -15.91 10.10 -1.85
N PHE A 177 -16.00 11.42 -2.02
CA PHE A 177 -15.14 12.13 -2.98
C PHE A 177 -13.67 12.17 -2.53
N GLN A 178 -13.40 12.27 -1.22
CA GLN A 178 -12.03 12.17 -0.72
C GLN A 178 -11.45 10.78 -1.04
N LEU A 179 -12.18 9.72 -0.71
CA LEU A 179 -11.78 8.35 -1.00
C LEU A 179 -11.58 8.12 -2.51
N LEU A 180 -12.43 8.70 -3.36
CA LEU A 180 -12.29 8.64 -4.82
C LEU A 180 -11.01 9.35 -5.28
N ILE A 181 -10.75 10.57 -4.81
CA ILE A 181 -9.56 11.34 -5.16
C ILE A 181 -8.29 10.59 -4.74
N ASP A 182 -8.26 10.08 -3.51
CA ASP A 182 -7.12 9.34 -2.98
C ASP A 182 -6.88 8.04 -3.76
N THR A 183 -7.96 7.39 -4.20
CA THR A 183 -7.89 6.19 -5.03
C THR A 183 -7.39 6.48 -6.45
N VAL A 184 -7.93 7.52 -7.11
CA VAL A 184 -7.47 7.92 -8.45
C VAL A 184 -6.01 8.35 -8.41
N ASN A 185 -5.62 9.15 -7.41
CA ASN A 185 -4.22 9.56 -7.22
C ASN A 185 -3.28 8.36 -7.06
N ALA A 186 -3.70 7.37 -6.30
CA ALA A 186 -2.99 6.14 -6.08
C ALA A 186 -2.77 5.35 -7.38
N LEU A 187 -3.85 5.10 -8.11
CA LEU A 187 -3.81 4.37 -9.38
C LEU A 187 -2.99 5.10 -10.46
N MET A 188 -3.04 6.44 -10.48
CA MET A 188 -2.19 7.24 -11.37
C MET A 188 -0.70 7.11 -11.05
N ARG A 189 -0.32 7.00 -9.77
CA ARG A 189 1.06 6.74 -9.34
C ARG A 189 1.57 5.37 -9.79
N GLU A 190 0.66 4.39 -9.94
CA GLU A 190 0.97 3.06 -10.45
C GLU A 190 1.21 3.02 -11.96
N ASN A 191 1.15 4.17 -12.65
CA ASN A 191 1.18 4.23 -14.11
C ASN A 191 0.17 3.28 -14.78
N VAL A 192 -1.00 3.10 -14.15
CA VAL A 192 -2.08 2.30 -14.74
C VAL A 192 -2.55 3.01 -16.01
N ASP A 193 -2.40 2.37 -17.16
CA ASP A 193 -2.66 2.97 -18.47
C ASP A 193 -4.11 3.45 -18.62
N VAL A 194 -5.06 2.70 -18.06
CA VAL A 194 -6.49 3.01 -18.18
C VAL A 194 -7.22 2.79 -16.86
N LEU A 195 -7.76 3.87 -16.28
CA LEU A 195 -8.49 3.83 -15.02
C LEU A 195 -9.97 3.52 -15.25
N TYR A 196 -10.29 2.26 -15.52
CA TYR A 196 -11.68 1.82 -15.63
C TYR A 196 -12.45 2.02 -14.32
N SER A 197 -13.71 2.41 -14.42
CA SER A 197 -14.60 2.61 -13.26
C SER A 197 -14.69 1.39 -12.34
N SER A 198 -14.62 0.19 -12.91
CA SER A 198 -14.59 -1.08 -12.16
C SER A 198 -13.36 -1.20 -11.27
N LEU A 199 -12.17 -0.88 -11.80
CA LEU A 199 -10.91 -0.90 -11.04
C LEU A 199 -10.92 0.14 -9.92
N VAL A 200 -11.37 1.36 -10.23
CA VAL A 200 -11.50 2.44 -9.24
C VAL A 200 -12.42 2.00 -8.10
N LYS A 201 -13.61 1.45 -8.42
CA LYS A 201 -14.57 0.96 -7.42
C LYS A 201 -13.99 -0.16 -6.57
N GLN A 202 -13.32 -1.13 -7.17
CA GLN A 202 -12.69 -2.25 -6.46
C GLN A 202 -11.61 -1.75 -5.50
N THR A 203 -10.78 -0.80 -5.93
CA THR A 203 -9.73 -0.20 -5.09
C THR A 203 -10.31 0.63 -3.95
N MET A 204 -11.39 1.41 -4.20
CA MET A 204 -12.12 2.11 -3.14
C MET A 204 -12.66 1.15 -2.08
N LYS A 205 -13.25 0.02 -2.49
CA LYS A 205 -13.75 -1.01 -1.55
C LYS A 205 -12.64 -1.74 -0.81
N ARG A 206 -11.44 -1.86 -1.37
CA ARG A 206 -10.27 -2.38 -0.65
C ARG A 206 -9.78 -1.41 0.43
N LYS A 207 -9.81 -0.10 0.13
CA LYS A 207 -9.43 0.95 1.08
C LYS A 207 -10.48 1.13 2.20
N ASP A 208 -11.76 1.09 1.84
CA ASP A 208 -12.88 1.16 2.78
C ASP A 208 -13.89 0.03 2.48
N PRO A 209 -13.80 -1.11 3.19
CA PRO A 209 -14.73 -2.24 3.01
C PRO A 209 -16.20 -1.90 3.31
N ALA A 210 -16.45 -0.83 4.09
CA ALA A 210 -17.80 -0.34 4.41
C ALA A 210 -18.35 0.64 3.35
N PHE A 211 -17.58 0.93 2.31
CA PHE A 211 -17.98 1.84 1.25
C PHE A 211 -19.17 1.27 0.46
N THR A 212 -20.27 2.02 0.45
CA THR A 212 -21.43 1.83 -0.43
C THR A 212 -21.87 3.19 -0.95
N GLU A 213 -22.24 3.28 -2.20
CA GLU A 213 -22.66 4.52 -2.83
C GLU A 213 -23.86 5.14 -2.14
N SER A 214 -24.82 4.31 -1.72
CA SER A 214 -26.07 4.72 -1.06
C SER A 214 -25.82 5.45 0.27
N ARG A 215 -24.77 5.09 1.00
CA ARG A 215 -24.38 5.78 2.25
C ARG A 215 -24.03 7.24 2.05
N TYR A 216 -23.64 7.62 0.84
CA TYR A 216 -23.20 8.96 0.48
C TYR A 216 -24.17 9.68 -0.47
N GLY A 217 -25.40 9.12 -0.63
CA GLY A 217 -26.48 9.73 -1.39
C GLY A 217 -26.48 9.43 -2.89
N PHE A 218 -25.71 8.42 -3.34
CA PHE A 218 -25.65 8.01 -4.75
C PHE A 218 -26.34 6.66 -4.98
N ARG A 219 -27.09 6.53 -6.05
CA ARG A 219 -27.76 5.27 -6.42
C ARG A 219 -26.81 4.27 -7.05
N THR A 220 -25.85 4.77 -7.82
CA THR A 220 -24.88 3.96 -8.56
C THR A 220 -23.49 4.56 -8.46
N PHE A 221 -22.47 3.75 -8.74
CA PHE A 221 -21.08 4.25 -8.82
C PHE A 221 -20.88 5.23 -9.98
N SER A 222 -21.57 5.02 -11.10
CA SER A 222 -21.58 5.96 -12.23
C SER A 222 -22.08 7.35 -11.81
N GLU A 223 -23.18 7.41 -11.04
CA GLU A 223 -23.71 8.67 -10.52
C GLU A 223 -22.71 9.40 -9.61
N LEU A 224 -21.96 8.65 -8.78
CA LEU A 224 -20.88 9.22 -7.95
C LEU A 224 -19.78 9.82 -8.84
N LEU A 225 -19.34 9.09 -9.89
CA LEU A 225 -18.30 9.58 -10.80
C LEU A 225 -18.76 10.82 -11.57
N GLU A 226 -19.96 10.80 -12.11
CA GLU A 226 -20.55 11.96 -12.83
C GLU A 226 -20.69 13.19 -11.91
N SER A 227 -21.07 12.98 -10.66
CA SER A 227 -21.13 14.03 -9.67
C SER A 227 -19.73 14.57 -9.34
N ALA A 228 -18.72 13.71 -9.23
CA ALA A 228 -17.34 14.13 -9.03
C ALA A 228 -16.82 14.98 -10.22
N GLU A 229 -17.16 14.59 -11.44
CA GLU A 229 -16.83 15.37 -12.65
C GLU A 229 -17.51 16.74 -12.66
N LYS A 230 -18.81 16.81 -12.35
CA LYS A 230 -19.54 18.08 -12.21
C LYS A 230 -18.91 19.04 -11.21
N HIS A 231 -18.29 18.51 -10.17
CA HIS A 231 -17.52 19.29 -9.18
C HIS A 231 -16.08 19.58 -9.61
N GLY A 232 -15.66 19.14 -10.80
CA GLY A 232 -14.30 19.35 -11.32
C GLY A 232 -13.21 18.59 -10.58
N LEU A 233 -13.57 17.49 -9.92
CA LEU A 233 -12.61 16.67 -9.15
C LEU A 233 -11.87 15.70 -10.06
N ILE A 234 -12.57 15.09 -10.99
CA ILE A 234 -12.03 14.13 -11.97
C ILE A 234 -12.57 14.46 -13.38
N GLY A 235 -11.89 13.96 -14.40
CA GLY A 235 -12.40 13.92 -15.76
C GLY A 235 -12.88 12.50 -16.11
N LEU A 236 -13.97 12.40 -16.86
CA LEU A 236 -14.52 11.13 -17.33
C LEU A 236 -14.49 11.05 -18.86
N ARG A 237 -14.41 9.84 -19.35
CA ARG A 237 -14.64 9.47 -20.76
C ARG A 237 -15.39 8.15 -20.78
N GLU A 238 -16.38 8.06 -21.66
CA GLU A 238 -17.06 6.79 -21.91
C GLU A 238 -16.20 5.91 -22.85
N ASP A 239 -15.98 4.67 -22.47
CA ASP A 239 -15.33 3.70 -23.33
C ASP A 239 -16.31 3.16 -24.36
N SER A 240 -16.05 3.41 -25.63
CA SER A 240 -16.91 3.02 -26.76
C SER A 240 -17.13 1.51 -26.91
N ARG A 241 -16.27 0.67 -26.30
CA ARG A 241 -16.37 -0.78 -26.40
C ARG A 241 -17.20 -1.40 -25.28
N SER A 242 -17.03 -0.89 -24.05
CA SER A 242 -17.68 -1.45 -22.85
C SER A 242 -18.89 -0.63 -22.37
N GLY A 243 -19.04 0.61 -22.83
CA GLY A 243 -20.06 1.55 -22.33
C GLY A 243 -19.82 1.97 -20.87
N THR A 244 -18.64 1.70 -20.32
CA THR A 244 -18.27 2.03 -18.93
C THR A 244 -17.44 3.31 -18.89
N TYR A 245 -17.44 3.99 -17.74
CA TYR A 245 -16.59 5.17 -17.57
C TYR A 245 -15.11 4.79 -17.35
N VAL A 246 -14.26 5.61 -17.94
CA VAL A 246 -12.83 5.67 -17.71
C VAL A 246 -12.51 7.02 -17.09
N VAL A 247 -11.80 7.02 -15.96
CA VAL A 247 -11.30 8.24 -15.33
C VAL A 247 -10.05 8.70 -16.08
N THR A 248 -10.06 9.93 -16.60
CA THR A 248 -8.97 10.48 -17.43
C THR A 248 -7.93 11.25 -16.60
N GLY A 249 -8.18 11.48 -15.33
CA GLY A 249 -7.30 12.20 -14.41
C GLY A 249 -8.06 13.17 -13.53
N PHE A 250 -7.35 14.14 -12.94
CA PHE A 250 -7.94 15.20 -12.14
C PHE A 250 -8.37 16.40 -12.99
N GLY A 251 -9.48 17.06 -12.56
CA GLY A 251 -10.03 18.23 -13.23
C GLY A 251 -10.97 17.91 -14.39
N HIS A 252 -11.42 18.95 -15.10
CA HIS A 252 -12.26 18.77 -16.28
C HIS A 252 -11.43 18.20 -17.43
N PRO A 253 -11.99 17.30 -18.25
CA PRO A 253 -11.32 16.83 -19.47
C PRO A 253 -10.94 18.06 -20.32
N LYS A 254 -9.67 18.15 -20.71
CA LYS A 254 -9.28 19.13 -21.73
C LYS A 254 -10.08 18.81 -22.99
N ARG A 255 -10.94 19.73 -23.40
CA ARG A 255 -11.66 19.68 -24.69
C ARG A 255 -10.68 19.64 -25.85
#